data_c548aa3052a873376fff9b2281fb9657
#
_entry.id   c548aa3052a873376fff9b2281fb9657
#
_cell.length_a   1.000
_cell.length_b   1.000
_cell.length_c   1.000
_cell.angle_alpha   90.00
_cell.angle_beta   90.00
_cell.angle_gamma   90.00
#
_symmetry.space_group_name_H-M   'P 1'
#
loop_
_entity.id
_entity.type
_entity.pdbx_description
1 polymer ?
#
loop_
_entity_poly.entity_id
_entity_poly.type
_entity_poly.pdbx_seq_one_letter_code
_entity_poly.pdbx_strand_id
1 'polypeptide(L)'
;FEDYLAMLEVCTRVTGRPELYEQYGEQVRAQVDALHDSVAARNDESTPMDINAAWEAKRPALRLIFEAGRNNKRELEFEHFKTTAGPDLDSFATWCLCFEVWGAPWGENRWFFEKTIDDPAVRQLVEEHHDLFEFNRWLQWIAAEQVNAAQQEALDHGMTLGLMQDMAVGVHGLGADAWANPERFASGGVTVGCPPDFYNQQGQDWGQPPFNPRYLEATGYQVYRE
;
A
#
# COMPACT_ATOMS: atom_id res chain seq x y z
N PHE A 1 -5.83 3.29 15.34
CA PHE A 1 -6.44 1.96 15.52
C PHE A 1 -7.96 2.06 15.74
N GLU A 2 -8.45 3.06 16.49
CA GLU A 2 -9.89 3.39 16.53
C GLU A 2 -10.41 3.73 15.14
N ASP A 3 -9.66 4.45 14.34
CA ASP A 3 -9.97 4.72 12.94
C ASP A 3 -10.03 3.43 12.10
N TYR A 4 -9.24 2.43 12.42
CA TYR A 4 -9.29 1.14 11.74
C TYR A 4 -10.56 0.33 12.12
N LEU A 5 -10.94 0.30 13.39
CA LEU A 5 -12.19 -0.33 13.83
C LEU A 5 -13.41 0.47 13.38
N ALA A 6 -13.37 1.80 13.46
CA ALA A 6 -14.40 2.67 12.91
C ALA A 6 -14.52 2.50 11.39
N MET A 7 -13.41 2.31 10.71
CA MET A 7 -13.32 2.07 9.27
C MET A 7 -13.85 0.69 8.89
N LEU A 8 -13.57 -0.37 9.67
CA LEU A 8 -14.25 -1.67 9.52
C LEU A 8 -15.75 -1.54 9.77
N GLU A 9 -16.15 -0.72 10.74
CA GLU A 9 -17.57 -0.43 11.05
C GLU A 9 -18.24 0.40 9.95
N VAL A 10 -17.53 1.39 9.40
CA VAL A 10 -17.97 2.17 8.24
C VAL A 10 -18.03 1.30 6.99
N CYS A 11 -17.03 0.50 6.71
CA CYS A 11 -17.05 -0.47 5.61
C CYS A 11 -18.19 -1.47 5.76
N THR A 12 -18.48 -1.95 6.98
CA THR A 12 -19.60 -2.83 7.28
C THR A 12 -20.93 -2.13 7.05
N ARG A 13 -21.04 -0.86 7.47
CA ARG A 13 -22.26 -0.03 7.32
C ARG A 13 -22.50 0.37 5.88
N VAL A 14 -21.45 0.85 5.19
CA VAL A 14 -21.53 1.33 3.79
C VAL A 14 -21.68 0.18 2.81
N THR A 15 -21.05 -0.94 3.06
CA THR A 15 -21.14 -2.13 2.19
C THR A 15 -22.37 -3.00 2.51
N GLY A 16 -23.08 -2.72 3.60
CA GLY A 16 -24.21 -3.54 4.05
C GLY A 16 -23.79 -4.96 4.45
N ARG A 17 -22.59 -5.14 4.97
CA ARG A 17 -21.98 -6.46 5.26
C ARG A 17 -21.66 -6.65 6.74
N PRO A 18 -22.65 -6.69 7.63
CA PRO A 18 -22.42 -7.02 9.03
C PRO A 18 -21.79 -8.40 9.21
N GLU A 19 -22.00 -9.30 8.26
CA GLU A 19 -21.46 -10.65 8.24
C GLU A 19 -19.93 -10.71 8.22
N LEU A 20 -19.23 -9.66 7.80
CA LEU A 20 -17.76 -9.63 7.91
C LEU A 20 -17.31 -9.71 9.37
N TYR A 21 -18.05 -9.06 10.25
CA TYR A 21 -17.78 -9.11 11.70
C TYR A 21 -18.20 -10.44 12.33
N GLU A 22 -19.36 -10.94 11.96
CA GLU A 22 -19.87 -12.22 12.44
C GLU A 22 -19.00 -13.38 11.95
N GLN A 23 -18.49 -13.28 10.72
CA GLN A 23 -17.65 -14.30 10.09
C GLN A 23 -16.31 -14.52 10.78
N TYR A 24 -15.72 -13.48 11.37
CA TYR A 24 -14.42 -13.57 12.07
C TYR A 24 -14.53 -14.10 13.49
N GLY A 25 -15.75 -14.31 13.95
CA GLY A 25 -16.04 -14.88 15.25
C GLY A 25 -15.57 -14.03 16.43
N GLU A 26 -16.15 -14.31 17.57
CA GLU A 26 -15.84 -13.58 18.83
C GLU A 26 -14.36 -13.71 19.23
N GLN A 27 -13.73 -14.83 18.92
CA GLN A 27 -12.32 -15.06 19.27
C GLN A 27 -11.35 -14.17 18.52
N VAL A 28 -11.52 -14.02 17.19
CA VAL A 28 -10.66 -13.14 16.39
C VAL A 28 -10.89 -11.69 16.80
N ARG A 29 -12.15 -11.31 17.00
CA ARG A 29 -12.51 -9.98 17.49
C ARG A 29 -11.84 -9.68 18.83
N ALA A 30 -11.93 -10.57 19.80
CA ALA A 30 -11.30 -10.39 21.11
C ALA A 30 -9.77 -10.23 21.00
N GLN A 31 -9.12 -10.93 20.08
CA GLN A 31 -7.68 -10.78 19.85
C GLN A 31 -7.35 -9.42 19.20
N VAL A 32 -8.15 -8.97 18.24
CA VAL A 32 -7.99 -7.65 17.61
C VAL A 32 -8.22 -6.53 18.63
N ASP A 33 -9.27 -6.64 19.46
CA ASP A 33 -9.56 -5.69 20.52
C ASP A 33 -8.42 -5.63 21.56
N ALA A 34 -7.85 -6.77 21.94
CA ALA A 34 -6.70 -6.82 22.84
C ALA A 34 -5.45 -6.15 22.24
N LEU A 35 -5.21 -6.30 20.94
CA LEU A 35 -4.13 -5.60 20.24
C LEU A 35 -4.39 -4.08 20.21
N HIS A 36 -5.61 -3.65 19.94
CA HIS A 36 -6.02 -2.25 20.03
C HIS A 36 -5.74 -1.68 21.43
N ASP A 37 -6.26 -2.31 22.46
CA ASP A 37 -6.14 -1.83 23.85
C ASP A 37 -4.67 -1.71 24.29
N SER A 38 -3.81 -2.57 23.77
CA SER A 38 -2.37 -2.53 24.06
C SER A 38 -1.66 -1.26 23.57
N VAL A 39 -2.23 -0.58 22.59
CA VAL A 39 -1.63 0.62 21.94
C VAL A 39 -2.50 1.87 22.05
N ALA A 40 -3.75 1.74 22.46
CA ALA A 40 -4.74 2.83 22.50
C ALA A 40 -4.26 4.05 23.32
N ALA A 41 -3.59 3.83 24.45
CA ALA A 41 -3.05 4.89 25.28
C ALA A 41 -2.03 5.78 24.57
N ARG A 42 -1.38 5.29 23.50
CA ARG A 42 -0.41 6.06 22.70
C ARG A 42 -1.07 7.13 21.84
N ASN A 43 -2.38 7.04 21.59
CA ASN A 43 -3.13 8.05 20.84
C ASN A 43 -3.21 9.39 21.61
N ASP A 44 -3.10 9.35 22.93
CA ASP A 44 -3.15 10.54 23.81
C ASP A 44 -1.76 11.16 24.04
N GLU A 45 -0.71 10.56 23.52
CA GLU A 45 0.65 11.07 23.64
C GLU A 45 0.86 12.31 22.74
N SER A 46 1.47 13.35 23.27
CA SER A 46 1.81 14.56 22.53
C SER A 46 3.09 14.42 21.67
N THR A 47 3.65 13.24 21.60
CA THR A 47 4.86 12.95 20.82
C THR A 47 4.52 12.77 19.34
N PRO A 48 5.45 13.08 18.40
CA PRO A 48 5.25 12.78 17.00
C PRO A 48 4.97 11.30 16.78
N MET A 49 4.02 10.99 15.90
CA MET A 49 3.66 9.62 15.56
C MET A 49 4.84 8.90 14.89
N ASP A 50 5.22 7.76 15.43
CA ASP A 50 6.14 6.83 14.78
C ASP A 50 5.33 5.91 13.84
N ILE A 51 5.47 6.15 12.53
CA ILE A 51 4.76 5.41 11.48
C ILE A 51 5.13 3.91 11.50
N ASN A 52 6.41 3.59 11.78
CA ASN A 52 6.85 2.20 11.82
C ASN A 52 6.24 1.48 13.02
N ALA A 53 6.28 2.10 14.20
CA ALA A 53 5.65 1.53 15.40
C ALA A 53 4.13 1.39 15.23
N ALA A 54 3.47 2.33 14.55
CA ALA A 54 2.05 2.24 14.23
C ALA A 54 1.75 1.06 13.28
N TRP A 55 2.60 0.84 12.28
CA TRP A 55 2.48 -0.31 11.38
C TRP A 55 2.70 -1.64 12.11
N GLU A 56 3.75 -1.73 12.91
CA GLU A 56 4.06 -2.92 13.73
C GLU A 56 2.90 -3.29 14.67
N ALA A 57 2.21 -2.29 15.21
CA ALA A 57 1.05 -2.50 16.07
C ALA A 57 -0.20 -2.97 15.28
N LYS A 58 -0.44 -2.43 14.08
CA LYS A 58 -1.62 -2.74 13.26
C LYS A 58 -1.50 -4.04 12.49
N ARG A 59 -0.30 -4.36 12.01
CA ARG A 59 -0.06 -5.51 11.15
C ARG A 59 -0.54 -6.84 11.72
N PRO A 60 -0.30 -7.19 13.01
CA PRO A 60 -0.82 -8.43 13.60
C PRO A 60 -2.35 -8.53 13.55
N ALA A 61 -3.07 -7.44 13.81
CA ALA A 61 -4.53 -7.41 13.73
C ALA A 61 -5.03 -7.64 12.30
N LEU A 62 -4.41 -6.98 11.32
CA LEU A 62 -4.70 -7.17 9.90
C LEU A 62 -4.42 -8.61 9.46
N ARG A 63 -3.35 -9.20 9.96
CA ARG A 63 -2.98 -10.58 9.69
C ARG A 63 -4.03 -11.57 10.23
N LEU A 64 -4.49 -11.38 11.46
CA LEU A 64 -5.57 -12.19 12.06
C LEU A 64 -6.85 -12.13 11.22
N ILE A 65 -7.22 -10.94 10.74
CA ILE A 65 -8.40 -10.77 9.89
C ILE A 65 -8.23 -11.48 8.54
N PHE A 66 -7.07 -11.36 7.93
CA PHE A 66 -6.78 -12.06 6.67
C PHE A 66 -6.85 -13.59 6.82
N GLU A 67 -6.24 -14.13 7.88
CA GLU A 67 -6.18 -15.56 8.18
C GLU A 67 -7.52 -16.15 8.59
N ALA A 68 -8.43 -15.35 9.14
CA ALA A 68 -9.81 -15.78 9.42
C ALA A 68 -10.58 -16.16 8.14
N GLY A 69 -10.08 -15.72 6.99
CA GLY A 69 -10.65 -16.04 5.68
C GLY A 69 -11.82 -15.15 5.29
N ARG A 70 -12.41 -15.46 4.16
CA ARG A 70 -13.48 -14.69 3.52
C ARG A 70 -14.61 -15.64 3.08
N ASN A 71 -15.85 -15.14 3.05
CA ASN A 71 -16.95 -15.88 2.44
C ASN A 71 -16.82 -15.89 0.90
N ASN A 72 -17.57 -16.74 0.23
CA ASN A 72 -17.50 -16.90 -1.22
C ASN A 72 -17.69 -15.60 -2.00
N LYS A 73 -18.57 -14.70 -1.50
CA LYS A 73 -18.81 -13.41 -2.14
C LYS A 73 -17.57 -12.52 -2.05
N ARG A 74 -16.99 -12.39 -0.85
CA ARG A 74 -15.77 -11.60 -0.63
C ARG A 74 -14.57 -12.18 -1.39
N GLU A 75 -14.49 -13.49 -1.50
CA GLU A 75 -13.45 -14.14 -2.29
C GLU A 75 -13.58 -13.77 -3.78
N LEU A 76 -14.79 -13.82 -4.35
CA LEU A 76 -15.04 -13.41 -5.73
C LEU A 76 -14.72 -11.92 -5.97
N GLU A 77 -15.02 -11.06 -5.02
CA GLU A 77 -14.70 -9.64 -5.10
C GLU A 77 -13.18 -9.39 -5.04
N PHE A 78 -12.47 -10.10 -4.20
CA PHE A 78 -11.01 -10.04 -4.14
C PHE A 78 -10.38 -10.57 -5.44
N GLU A 79 -10.85 -11.69 -5.99
CA GLU A 79 -10.41 -12.20 -7.30
C GLU A 79 -10.67 -11.18 -8.43
N HIS A 80 -11.83 -10.52 -8.38
CA HIS A 80 -12.16 -9.46 -9.35
C HIS A 80 -11.20 -8.28 -9.21
N PHE A 81 -10.91 -7.83 -7.99
CA PHE A 81 -9.94 -6.77 -7.73
C PHE A 81 -8.56 -7.13 -8.26
N LYS A 82 -8.05 -8.34 -7.98
CA LYS A 82 -6.76 -8.82 -8.48
C LYS A 82 -6.70 -8.78 -10.00
N THR A 83 -7.77 -9.22 -10.66
CA THR A 83 -7.86 -9.21 -12.13
C THR A 83 -7.87 -7.79 -12.69
N THR A 84 -8.58 -6.87 -12.04
CA THR A 84 -8.74 -5.48 -12.50
C THR A 84 -7.49 -4.65 -12.25
N ALA A 85 -6.86 -4.82 -11.08
CA ALA A 85 -5.61 -4.14 -10.73
C ALA A 85 -4.40 -4.64 -11.54
N GLY A 86 -4.46 -5.89 -11.99
CA GLY A 86 -3.51 -6.45 -12.95
C GLY A 86 -2.08 -6.58 -12.42
N PRO A 87 -1.08 -6.53 -13.32
CA PRO A 87 0.32 -6.85 -12.99
C PRO A 87 0.98 -5.85 -12.03
N ASP A 88 0.51 -4.62 -11.95
CA ASP A 88 1.09 -3.62 -11.04
C ASP A 88 0.83 -4.00 -9.57
N LEU A 89 -0.34 -4.57 -9.26
CA LEU A 89 -0.63 -5.14 -7.93
C LEU A 89 0.33 -6.28 -7.57
N ASP A 90 0.55 -7.19 -8.51
CA ASP A 90 1.46 -8.32 -8.31
C ASP A 90 2.90 -7.86 -8.11
N SER A 91 3.33 -6.85 -8.88
CA SER A 91 4.64 -6.25 -8.78
C SER A 91 4.87 -5.59 -7.42
N PHE A 92 3.88 -4.84 -6.95
CA PHE A 92 3.91 -4.21 -5.63
C PHE A 92 3.96 -5.25 -4.50
N ALA A 93 3.09 -6.26 -4.55
CA ALA A 93 3.06 -7.33 -3.55
C ALA A 93 4.37 -8.14 -3.54
N THR A 94 4.99 -8.36 -4.70
CA THR A 94 6.29 -9.02 -4.81
C THR A 94 7.40 -8.18 -4.19
N TRP A 95 7.42 -6.88 -4.43
CA TRP A 95 8.39 -5.99 -3.79
C TRP A 95 8.23 -6.00 -2.26
N CYS A 96 6.99 -5.91 -1.77
CA CYS A 96 6.70 -6.01 -0.33
C CYS A 96 7.19 -7.33 0.26
N LEU A 97 6.98 -8.43 -0.45
CA LEU A 97 7.48 -9.75 -0.04
C LEU A 97 9.01 -9.79 0.03
N CYS A 98 9.71 -9.30 -1.00
CA CYS A 98 11.16 -9.20 -0.99
C CYS A 98 11.66 -8.34 0.17
N PHE A 99 10.98 -7.22 0.44
CA PHE A 99 11.28 -6.35 1.56
C PHE A 99 11.14 -7.07 2.91
N GLU A 100 10.07 -7.84 3.09
CA GLU A 100 9.81 -8.55 4.35
C GLU A 100 10.76 -9.72 4.58
N VAL A 101 11.09 -10.49 3.55
CA VAL A 101 11.89 -11.71 3.68
C VAL A 101 13.39 -11.46 3.54
N TRP A 102 13.77 -10.63 2.57
CA TRP A 102 15.18 -10.31 2.34
C TRP A 102 15.65 -9.03 3.04
N GLY A 103 14.72 -8.27 3.61
CA GLY A 103 14.98 -7.02 4.28
C GLY A 103 14.96 -5.80 3.36
N ALA A 104 15.04 -4.63 3.97
CA ALA A 104 15.01 -3.36 3.26
C ALA A 104 16.09 -3.27 2.17
N PRO A 105 15.78 -2.73 0.97
CA PRO A 105 16.72 -2.65 -0.15
C PRO A 105 17.83 -1.59 0.04
N TRP A 106 17.77 -0.84 1.12
CA TRP A 106 18.84 0.09 1.53
C TRP A 106 19.72 -0.53 2.61
N GLY A 107 20.95 -0.17 2.64
CA GLY A 107 21.95 -0.75 3.53
C GLY A 107 22.73 -1.90 2.89
N GLU A 108 22.85 -3.01 3.59
CA GLU A 108 23.64 -4.17 3.13
C GLU A 108 22.90 -5.08 2.15
N ASN A 109 21.57 -4.99 2.10
CA ASN A 109 20.75 -5.81 1.21
C ASN A 109 20.81 -5.30 -0.22
N ARG A 110 21.19 -6.15 -1.14
CA ARG A 110 21.43 -5.78 -2.54
C ARG A 110 20.45 -6.36 -3.53
N TRP A 111 19.42 -7.08 -3.07
CA TRP A 111 18.47 -7.76 -3.94
C TRP A 111 17.81 -6.81 -4.97
N PHE A 112 17.56 -5.56 -4.59
CA PHE A 112 16.98 -4.56 -5.47
C PHE A 112 17.82 -4.31 -6.73
N PHE A 113 19.15 -4.33 -6.62
CA PHE A 113 20.07 -4.09 -7.71
C PHE A 113 20.51 -5.36 -8.44
N GLU A 114 20.41 -6.50 -7.76
CA GLU A 114 20.94 -7.79 -8.25
C GLU A 114 19.86 -8.66 -8.87
N LYS A 115 18.59 -8.38 -8.58
CA LYS A 115 17.45 -9.17 -9.04
C LYS A 115 16.40 -8.29 -9.69
N THR A 116 15.78 -8.83 -10.73
CA THR A 116 14.59 -8.25 -11.35
C THR A 116 13.34 -9.00 -10.87
N ILE A 117 12.17 -8.46 -11.14
CA ILE A 117 10.91 -9.12 -10.82
C ILE A 117 10.77 -10.50 -11.47
N ASP A 118 11.40 -10.71 -12.63
CA ASP A 118 11.39 -11.97 -13.38
C ASP A 118 12.49 -12.97 -12.96
N ASP A 119 13.32 -12.62 -11.99
CA ASP A 119 14.39 -13.51 -11.51
C ASP A 119 13.80 -14.81 -10.95
N PRO A 120 14.38 -15.99 -11.28
CA PRO A 120 13.90 -17.27 -10.74
C PRO A 120 13.84 -17.32 -9.21
N ALA A 121 14.76 -16.66 -8.51
CA ALA A 121 14.75 -16.62 -7.05
C ALA A 121 13.58 -15.79 -6.50
N VAL A 122 13.15 -14.74 -7.23
CA VAL A 122 11.97 -13.97 -6.87
C VAL A 122 10.70 -14.79 -7.06
N ARG A 123 10.59 -15.52 -8.17
CA ARG A 123 9.46 -16.43 -8.40
C ARG A 123 9.39 -17.54 -7.35
N GLN A 124 10.52 -18.14 -7.03
CA GLN A 124 10.60 -19.13 -5.95
C GLN A 124 10.16 -18.53 -4.61
N LEU A 125 10.58 -17.31 -4.29
CA LEU A 125 10.17 -16.62 -3.06
C LEU A 125 8.65 -16.44 -2.98
N VAL A 126 8.01 -16.06 -4.09
CA VAL A 126 6.53 -15.92 -4.17
C VAL A 126 5.85 -17.26 -3.96
N GLU A 127 6.39 -18.36 -4.50
CA GLU A 127 5.84 -19.71 -4.30
C GLU A 127 6.00 -20.17 -2.83
N GLU A 128 7.17 -19.95 -2.23
CA GLU A 128 7.47 -20.35 -0.85
C GLU A 128 6.68 -19.55 0.20
N HIS A 129 6.37 -18.29 -0.10
CA HIS A 129 5.67 -17.36 0.80
C HIS A 129 4.36 -16.84 0.20
N HIS A 130 3.62 -17.71 -0.49
CA HIS A 130 2.40 -17.35 -1.19
C HIS A 130 1.35 -16.69 -0.29
N ASP A 131 1.24 -17.13 0.95
CA ASP A 131 0.32 -16.56 1.95
C ASP A 131 0.66 -15.08 2.27
N LEU A 132 1.94 -14.74 2.35
CA LEU A 132 2.40 -13.39 2.59
C LEU A 132 2.23 -12.51 1.34
N PHE A 133 2.46 -13.07 0.16
CA PHE A 133 2.18 -12.41 -1.11
C PHE A 133 0.69 -12.06 -1.25
N GLU A 134 -0.21 -13.02 -0.98
CA GLU A 134 -1.66 -12.79 -1.00
C GLU A 134 -2.12 -11.81 0.08
N PHE A 135 -1.48 -11.80 1.26
CA PHE A 135 -1.76 -10.82 2.29
C PHE A 135 -1.45 -9.39 1.83
N ASN A 136 -0.33 -9.17 1.15
CA ASN A 136 0.02 -7.86 0.61
C ASN A 136 -0.97 -7.41 -0.49
N ARG A 137 -1.44 -8.32 -1.35
CA ARG A 137 -2.50 -8.05 -2.34
C ARG A 137 -3.82 -7.70 -1.66
N TRP A 138 -4.18 -8.43 -0.62
CA TRP A 138 -5.39 -8.18 0.17
C TRP A 138 -5.35 -6.83 0.86
N LEU A 139 -4.21 -6.41 1.40
CA LEU A 139 -4.05 -5.08 1.99
C LEU A 139 -4.35 -3.95 0.99
N GLN A 140 -3.91 -4.09 -0.25
CA GLN A 140 -4.21 -3.12 -1.30
C GLN A 140 -5.71 -3.09 -1.65
N TRP A 141 -6.35 -4.26 -1.71
CA TRP A 141 -7.79 -4.34 -1.93
C TRP A 141 -8.58 -3.64 -0.83
N ILE A 142 -8.27 -3.93 0.44
CA ILE A 142 -8.94 -3.29 1.57
C ILE A 142 -8.71 -1.76 1.55
N ALA A 143 -7.49 -1.31 1.26
CA ALA A 143 -7.20 0.12 1.14
C ALA A 143 -8.04 0.79 0.03
N ALA A 144 -8.14 0.16 -1.14
CA ALA A 144 -8.95 0.66 -2.25
C ALA A 144 -10.44 0.73 -1.89
N GLU A 145 -10.98 -0.32 -1.23
CA GLU A 145 -12.38 -0.31 -0.77
C GLU A 145 -12.65 0.83 0.23
N GLN A 146 -11.71 1.07 1.13
CA GLN A 146 -11.86 2.12 2.15
C GLN A 146 -11.82 3.53 1.56
N VAL A 147 -10.94 3.78 0.61
CA VAL A 147 -10.89 5.06 -0.11
C VAL A 147 -12.19 5.28 -0.88
N ASN A 148 -12.69 4.25 -1.57
CA ASN A 148 -13.95 4.33 -2.30
C ASN A 148 -15.15 4.57 -1.36
N ALA A 149 -15.17 3.90 -0.21
CA ALA A 149 -16.23 4.08 0.78
C ALA A 149 -16.20 5.50 1.38
N ALA A 150 -15.01 6.03 1.69
CA ALA A 150 -14.85 7.38 2.19
C ALA A 150 -15.27 8.43 1.14
N GLN A 151 -14.94 8.21 -0.13
CA GLN A 151 -15.41 9.06 -1.24
C GLN A 151 -16.95 9.08 -1.32
N GLN A 152 -17.57 7.90 -1.26
CA GLN A 152 -19.03 7.80 -1.32
C GLN A 152 -19.70 8.49 -0.12
N GLU A 153 -19.19 8.25 1.09
CA GLU A 153 -19.68 8.89 2.31
C GLU A 153 -19.61 10.42 2.22
N ALA A 154 -18.52 10.95 1.67
CA ALA A 154 -18.35 12.39 1.46
C ALA A 154 -19.41 12.95 0.49
N LEU A 155 -19.66 12.26 -0.62
CA LEU A 155 -20.69 12.65 -1.59
C LEU A 155 -22.11 12.58 -1.00
N ASP A 156 -22.40 11.52 -0.26
CA ASP A 156 -23.72 11.30 0.38
C ASP A 156 -24.00 12.37 1.46
N HIS A 157 -22.96 12.94 2.06
CA HIS A 157 -23.07 14.07 3.01
C HIS A 157 -23.01 15.45 2.34
N GLY A 158 -23.12 15.50 1.02
CA GLY A 158 -23.29 16.76 0.26
C GLY A 158 -21.99 17.44 -0.17
N MET A 159 -20.85 16.80 -0.06
CA MET A 159 -19.62 17.30 -0.68
C MET A 159 -19.74 17.18 -2.21
N THR A 160 -19.52 18.29 -2.93
CA THR A 160 -19.72 18.31 -4.39
C THR A 160 -18.72 17.42 -5.15
N LEU A 161 -17.49 17.36 -4.70
CA LEU A 161 -16.40 16.60 -5.35
C LEU A 161 -15.98 15.39 -4.52
N GLY A 162 -16.36 15.35 -3.23
CA GLY A 162 -15.86 14.34 -2.30
C GLY A 162 -14.41 14.58 -1.91
N LEU A 163 -13.62 13.52 -1.88
CA LEU A 163 -12.19 13.57 -1.53
C LEU A 163 -11.36 14.06 -2.73
N MET A 164 -10.49 15.01 -2.47
CA MET A 164 -9.44 15.40 -3.41
C MET A 164 -8.13 14.71 -2.99
N GLN A 165 -7.62 13.88 -3.87
CA GLN A 165 -6.38 13.15 -3.64
C GLN A 165 -5.24 13.84 -4.39
N ASP A 166 -4.13 14.11 -3.69
CA ASP A 166 -2.92 14.58 -4.32
C ASP A 166 -2.11 13.42 -4.88
N MET A 167 -1.73 13.55 -6.15
CA MET A 167 -0.79 12.60 -6.74
C MET A 167 0.62 12.90 -6.25
N ALA A 168 1.36 11.88 -5.84
CA ALA A 168 2.76 12.03 -5.47
C ALA A 168 3.58 12.57 -6.64
N VAL A 169 4.44 13.56 -6.38
CA VAL A 169 5.33 14.17 -7.39
C VAL A 169 6.28 13.16 -7.99
N GLY A 170 6.69 12.16 -7.21
CA GLY A 170 7.56 11.09 -7.65
C GLY A 170 7.54 9.91 -6.68
N VAL A 171 8.27 8.87 -7.04
CA VAL A 171 8.40 7.64 -6.27
C VAL A 171 9.74 7.54 -5.58
N HIS A 172 9.85 6.70 -4.58
CA HIS A 172 11.15 6.40 -3.97
C HIS A 172 12.01 5.59 -4.95
N GLY A 173 13.29 5.98 -5.13
CA GLY A 173 14.18 5.34 -6.10
C GLY A 173 14.48 3.86 -5.83
N LEU A 174 14.23 3.36 -4.61
CA LEU A 174 14.30 1.96 -4.22
C LEU A 174 12.90 1.37 -3.93
N GLY A 175 11.84 2.03 -4.39
CA GLY A 175 10.47 1.59 -4.23
C GLY A 175 10.03 0.57 -5.29
N ALA A 176 8.82 0.04 -5.11
CA ALA A 176 8.24 -0.99 -5.96
C ALA A 176 8.16 -0.56 -7.44
N ASP A 177 7.70 0.68 -7.71
CA ASP A 177 7.58 1.19 -9.07
C ASP A 177 8.91 1.21 -9.82
N ALA A 178 9.97 1.72 -9.17
CA ALA A 178 11.28 1.82 -9.77
C ALA A 178 11.93 0.45 -10.01
N TRP A 179 11.60 -0.53 -9.16
CA TRP A 179 12.11 -1.90 -9.28
C TRP A 179 11.38 -2.71 -10.34
N ALA A 180 10.06 -2.61 -10.36
CA ALA A 180 9.24 -3.39 -11.27
C ALA A 180 9.21 -2.83 -12.69
N ASN A 181 9.31 -1.50 -12.83
CA ASN A 181 9.16 -0.81 -14.10
C ASN A 181 10.29 0.22 -14.32
N PRO A 182 11.56 -0.22 -14.33
CA PRO A 182 12.70 0.70 -14.41
C PRO A 182 12.69 1.57 -15.68
N GLU A 183 12.07 1.10 -16.76
CA GLU A 183 11.95 1.84 -18.03
C GLU A 183 11.03 3.08 -17.94
N ARG A 184 10.13 3.12 -16.94
CA ARG A 184 9.28 4.29 -16.66
C ARG A 184 10.11 5.50 -16.21
N PHE A 185 11.32 5.28 -15.71
CA PHE A 185 12.15 6.30 -15.09
C PHE A 185 13.42 6.59 -15.88
N ALA A 186 13.92 7.81 -15.75
CA ALA A 186 15.17 8.20 -16.38
C ALA A 186 16.36 7.53 -15.68
N SER A 187 17.29 6.99 -16.47
CA SER A 187 18.53 6.41 -16.00
C SER A 187 19.64 7.46 -15.87
N GLY A 188 20.76 7.10 -15.22
CA GLY A 188 21.96 7.94 -15.18
C GLY A 188 22.09 8.82 -13.94
N GLY A 189 21.36 8.52 -12.87
CA GLY A 189 21.54 9.21 -11.58
C GLY A 189 20.99 10.64 -11.55
N VAL A 190 20.12 10.98 -12.48
CA VAL A 190 19.35 12.25 -12.43
C VAL A 190 18.19 12.12 -11.45
N THR A 191 17.95 13.20 -10.71
CA THR A 191 16.89 13.26 -9.69
C THR A 191 15.98 14.47 -9.93
N VAL A 192 14.76 14.36 -9.42
CA VAL A 192 13.83 15.49 -9.32
C VAL A 192 14.30 16.43 -8.21
N GLY A 193 14.16 17.70 -8.42
CA GLY A 193 14.54 18.70 -7.44
C GLY A 193 14.05 20.10 -7.82
N CYS A 194 14.51 21.08 -7.09
CA CYS A 194 14.18 22.49 -7.31
C CYS A 194 15.46 23.31 -7.53
N PRO A 195 15.51 24.23 -8.50
CA PRO A 195 16.66 25.10 -8.69
C PRO A 195 16.83 26.03 -7.48
N PRO A 196 18.01 26.66 -7.35
CA PRO A 196 18.24 27.67 -6.31
C PRO A 196 17.19 28.79 -6.35
N ASP A 197 16.69 29.13 -5.18
CA ASP A 197 15.74 30.22 -4.99
C ASP A 197 16.14 31.13 -3.79
N PHE A 198 15.29 32.08 -3.44
CA PHE A 198 15.55 33.02 -2.35
C PHE A 198 15.67 32.31 -0.99
N TYR A 199 14.90 31.23 -0.76
CA TYR A 199 14.87 30.51 0.51
C TYR A 199 15.94 29.41 0.57
N ASN A 200 16.28 28.81 -0.58
CA ASN A 200 17.30 27.79 -0.68
C ASN A 200 18.26 28.07 -1.83
N GLN A 201 19.36 28.76 -1.52
CA GLN A 201 20.34 29.22 -2.53
C GLN A 201 21.16 28.07 -3.15
N GLN A 202 21.11 26.87 -2.59
CA GLN A 202 21.77 25.69 -3.14
C GLN A 202 20.84 24.85 -4.05
N GLY A 203 19.53 25.17 -4.06
CA GLY A 203 18.52 24.33 -4.65
C GLY A 203 18.21 23.11 -3.78
N GLN A 204 17.40 22.21 -4.32
CA GLN A 204 16.98 20.99 -3.61
C GLN A 204 17.14 19.79 -4.54
N ASP A 205 17.66 18.72 -4.00
CA ASP A 205 17.62 17.38 -4.60
C ASP A 205 16.68 16.52 -3.73
N TRP A 206 15.61 16.02 -4.34
CA TRP A 206 14.61 15.20 -3.64
C TRP A 206 14.91 13.69 -3.70
N GLY A 207 15.97 13.30 -4.41
CA GLY A 207 16.41 11.91 -4.53
C GLY A 207 15.40 11.01 -5.25
N GLN A 208 14.41 11.58 -5.93
CA GLN A 208 13.38 10.86 -6.65
C GLN A 208 13.78 10.72 -8.12
N PRO A 209 13.66 9.51 -8.73
CA PRO A 209 13.92 9.35 -10.16
C PRO A 209 12.82 10.07 -10.97
N PRO A 210 13.16 10.93 -11.93
CA PRO A 210 12.18 11.53 -12.80
C PRO A 210 11.63 10.50 -13.79
N PHE A 211 10.39 10.68 -14.23
CA PHE A 211 9.85 9.88 -15.33
C PHE A 211 10.67 10.06 -16.62
N ASN A 212 10.79 8.99 -17.38
CA ASN A 212 11.44 8.99 -18.68
C ASN A 212 10.50 9.65 -19.72
N PRO A 213 10.86 10.83 -20.27
CA PRO A 213 9.98 11.52 -21.22
C PRO A 213 9.65 10.72 -22.49
N ARG A 214 10.60 9.90 -22.95
CA ARG A 214 10.40 9.04 -24.12
C ARG A 214 9.42 7.92 -23.84
N TYR A 215 9.46 7.35 -22.64
CA TYR A 215 8.50 6.35 -22.20
C TYR A 215 7.10 6.96 -22.09
N LEU A 216 6.99 8.13 -21.46
CA LEU A 216 5.72 8.84 -21.34
C LEU A 216 5.10 9.14 -22.71
N GLU A 217 5.88 9.65 -23.65
CA GLU A 217 5.43 9.94 -25.02
C GLU A 217 4.97 8.66 -25.73
N ALA A 218 5.78 7.59 -25.67
CA ALA A 218 5.49 6.32 -26.35
C ALA A 218 4.23 5.63 -25.80
N THR A 219 3.92 5.79 -24.51
CA THR A 219 2.74 5.21 -23.85
C THR A 219 1.54 6.17 -23.81
N GLY A 220 1.66 7.35 -24.41
CA GLY A 220 0.61 8.38 -24.40
C GLY A 220 0.29 8.86 -22.99
N TYR A 221 1.29 8.91 -22.11
CA TYR A 221 1.17 9.35 -20.71
C TYR A 221 0.22 8.47 -19.87
N GLN A 222 0.22 7.18 -20.13
CA GLN A 222 -0.68 6.22 -19.45
C GLN A 222 -0.55 6.29 -17.91
N VAL A 223 0.67 6.39 -17.39
CA VAL A 223 0.97 6.53 -15.95
C VAL A 223 0.16 7.63 -15.24
N TYR A 224 -0.29 8.64 -15.98
CA TYR A 224 -1.11 9.74 -15.43
C TYR A 224 -2.61 9.60 -15.73
N ARG A 225 -3.05 8.49 -16.32
CA ARG A 225 -4.45 8.25 -16.68
C ARG A 225 -5.09 7.15 -15.86
N GLU A 226 -4.28 6.31 -15.23
CA GLU A 226 -4.67 5.24 -14.32
C GLU A 226 -4.83 5.80 -12.90
#